data_79ef9814f86b08c08ba0d0dcaa12a613
#
_entry.id   79ef9814f86b08c08ba0d0dcaa12a613
#
_cell.length_a   1.000
_cell.length_b   1.000
_cell.length_c   1.000
_cell.angle_alpha   90.00
_cell.angle_beta   90.00
_cell.angle_gamma   90.00
#
_symmetry.space_group_name_H-M   'P 1'
#
loop_
_entity.id
_entity.type
_entity.pdbx_description
1 polymer ?
#
loop_
_entity_poly.entity_id
_entity_poly.type
_entity_poly.pdbx_seq_one_letter_code
_entity_poly.pdbx_strand_id
1 'polypeptide(L)'
;TWSKNRVKDLTIQLEDKSDYTISGETPLSFSPDFIFNNILTFQYAGFKGAIQSQYVSDQYLTNTGFKEMMCQDENGNTTYETLLLKKHFTTNIDLSYHFSLKKLGMKDATVGVTLYNIFDSLYDNNGWAAPQYRMADGKVIAVNTWNVRDRDAAGFAPSAPFNCMAHLSINF
;
A
#
# COMPACT_ATOMS: atom_id res chain seq x y z
N THR A 1 -10.65 7.77 -8.59
CA THR A 1 -10.58 6.81 -9.73
C THR A 1 -11.24 5.51 -9.32
N TRP A 2 -12.08 4.99 -10.19
CA TRP A 2 -12.61 3.64 -10.11
C TRP A 2 -12.17 2.91 -11.37
N SER A 3 -11.49 1.78 -11.20
CA SER A 3 -11.06 0.94 -12.32
C SER A 3 -11.20 -0.54 -11.92
N LYS A 4 -11.53 -1.37 -12.89
CA LYS A 4 -11.68 -2.82 -12.69
C LYS A 4 -10.79 -3.53 -13.69
N ASN A 5 -9.51 -3.71 -13.29
CA ASN A 5 -8.53 -4.41 -14.11
C ASN A 5 -8.57 -5.90 -13.79
N ARG A 6 -8.74 -6.73 -14.82
CA ARG A 6 -8.90 -8.18 -14.68
C ARG A 6 -8.06 -8.92 -15.69
N VAL A 7 -7.60 -10.10 -15.27
CA VAL A 7 -6.98 -11.09 -16.16
C VAL A 7 -8.03 -12.13 -16.50
N LYS A 8 -8.15 -12.51 -17.75
CA LYS A 8 -9.10 -13.53 -18.21
C LYS A 8 -8.39 -14.85 -18.42
N ASP A 9 -9.01 -15.93 -17.90
CA ASP A 9 -8.56 -17.31 -18.09
C ASP A 9 -7.06 -17.50 -17.78
N LEU A 10 -6.69 -17.18 -16.53
CA LEU A 10 -5.30 -17.24 -16.06
C LEU A 10 -4.82 -18.70 -15.94
N THR A 11 -3.77 -19.04 -16.66
CA THR A 11 -3.09 -20.34 -16.50
C THR A 11 -1.96 -20.23 -15.49
N ILE A 12 -1.95 -21.13 -14.52
CA ILE A 12 -0.91 -21.26 -13.48
C ILE A 12 -0.33 -22.67 -13.53
N GLN A 13 0.92 -22.80 -13.09
CA GLN A 13 1.56 -24.10 -12.91
C GLN A 13 1.35 -24.60 -11.49
N LEU A 14 0.95 -25.85 -11.33
CA LEU A 14 0.82 -26.54 -10.05
C LEU A 14 2.16 -27.14 -9.61
N GLU A 15 2.25 -27.56 -8.34
CA GLU A 15 3.44 -28.20 -7.75
C GLU A 15 3.90 -29.44 -8.51
N ASP A 16 2.97 -30.21 -9.07
CA ASP A 16 3.24 -31.40 -9.90
C ASP A 16 3.67 -31.07 -11.33
N LYS A 17 3.88 -29.76 -11.63
CA LYS A 17 4.23 -29.19 -12.94
C LYS A 17 3.13 -29.28 -14.00
N SER A 18 1.92 -29.69 -13.63
CA SER A 18 0.76 -29.59 -14.52
C SER A 18 0.26 -28.15 -14.60
N ASP A 19 -0.37 -27.80 -15.72
CA ASP A 19 -1.00 -26.51 -15.90
C ASP A 19 -2.47 -26.58 -15.48
N TYR A 20 -2.92 -25.52 -14.80
CA TYR A 20 -4.31 -25.33 -14.42
C TYR A 20 -4.80 -23.95 -14.85
N THR A 21 -5.93 -23.89 -15.53
CA THR A 21 -6.54 -22.62 -15.94
C THR A 21 -7.66 -22.23 -14.98
N ILE A 22 -7.48 -21.10 -14.32
CA ILE A 22 -8.54 -20.44 -13.55
C ILE A 22 -9.45 -19.75 -14.55
N SER A 23 -10.61 -20.36 -14.83
CA SER A 23 -11.56 -19.84 -15.80
C SER A 23 -12.28 -18.59 -15.30
N GLY A 24 -12.51 -17.64 -16.20
CA GLY A 24 -13.19 -16.38 -15.90
C GLY A 24 -12.24 -15.24 -15.62
N GLU A 25 -12.72 -14.25 -14.87
CA GLU A 25 -11.96 -13.05 -14.54
C GLU A 25 -11.29 -13.15 -13.16
N THR A 26 -10.00 -12.92 -13.09
CA THR A 26 -9.23 -12.77 -11.85
C THR A 26 -8.70 -11.34 -11.72
N PRO A 27 -8.42 -10.85 -10.49
CA PRO A 27 -7.90 -9.51 -10.30
C PRO A 27 -6.48 -9.38 -10.87
N LEU A 28 -6.16 -8.20 -11.38
CA LEU A 28 -4.78 -7.84 -11.70
C LEU A 28 -4.05 -7.47 -10.41
N SER A 29 -2.86 -8.05 -10.18
CA SER A 29 -2.04 -7.73 -9.00
C SER A 29 -1.66 -6.26 -8.97
N PHE A 30 -1.53 -5.70 -7.76
CA PHE A 30 -1.21 -4.30 -7.48
C PHE A 30 -2.15 -3.28 -8.15
N SER A 31 -3.37 -3.70 -8.47
CA SER A 31 -4.37 -2.84 -9.10
C SER A 31 -5.59 -2.70 -8.18
N PRO A 32 -5.66 -1.63 -7.38
CA PRO A 32 -6.82 -1.38 -6.54
C PRO A 32 -8.03 -1.02 -7.39
N ASP A 33 -9.20 -1.54 -7.04
CA ASP A 33 -10.44 -1.22 -7.75
C ASP A 33 -10.91 0.22 -7.51
N PHE A 34 -10.48 0.83 -6.39
CA PHE A 34 -10.89 2.18 -6.03
C PHE A 34 -9.75 2.96 -5.37
N ILE A 35 -9.50 4.17 -5.88
CA ILE A 35 -8.61 5.17 -5.27
C ILE A 35 -9.39 6.49 -5.17
N PHE A 36 -9.41 7.06 -3.98
CA PHE A 36 -9.93 8.39 -3.72
C PHE A 36 -8.81 9.30 -3.24
N ASN A 37 -8.67 10.47 -3.86
CA ASN A 37 -7.76 11.52 -3.43
C ASN A 37 -8.56 12.81 -3.26
N ASN A 38 -8.33 13.51 -2.17
CA ASN A 38 -8.90 14.82 -1.89
C ASN A 38 -7.79 15.78 -1.46
N ILE A 39 -7.78 16.99 -2.02
CA ILE A 39 -6.86 18.05 -1.64
C ILE A 39 -7.68 19.32 -1.41
N LEU A 40 -7.66 19.80 -0.17
CA LEU A 40 -8.23 21.09 0.22
C LEU A 40 -7.09 22.05 0.48
N THR A 41 -7.11 23.20 -0.16
CA THR A 41 -6.12 24.25 0.03
C THR A 41 -6.78 25.53 0.51
N PHE A 42 -6.10 26.28 1.36
CA PHE A 42 -6.51 27.62 1.77
C PHE A 42 -5.30 28.57 1.81
N GLN A 43 -5.57 29.84 1.60
CA GLN A 43 -4.56 30.88 1.70
C GLN A 43 -5.18 32.15 2.23
N TYR A 44 -4.56 32.73 3.27
CA TYR A 44 -5.00 34.00 3.86
C TYR A 44 -3.84 34.70 4.56
N ALA A 45 -3.62 36.00 4.26
CA ALA A 45 -2.67 36.90 4.96
C ALA A 45 -1.27 36.30 5.19
N GLY A 46 -0.68 35.69 4.15
CA GLY A 46 0.63 35.04 4.24
C GLY A 46 0.57 33.58 4.70
N PHE A 47 -0.52 33.14 5.28
CA PHE A 47 -0.77 31.74 5.61
C PHE A 47 -1.18 30.93 4.36
N LYS A 48 -0.60 29.77 4.21
CA LYS A 48 -1.04 28.72 3.26
C LYS A 48 -1.20 27.42 3.99
N GLY A 49 -2.25 26.68 3.64
CA GLY A 49 -2.43 25.34 4.15
C GLY A 49 -3.02 24.42 3.09
N ALA A 50 -2.71 23.14 3.22
CA ALA A 50 -3.27 22.07 2.42
C ALA A 50 -3.58 20.87 3.31
N ILE A 51 -4.73 20.23 3.09
CA ILE A 51 -5.11 18.95 3.67
C ILE A 51 -5.24 17.97 2.50
N GLN A 52 -4.45 16.90 2.53
CA GLN A 52 -4.43 15.88 1.49
C GLN A 52 -4.87 14.56 2.10
N SER A 53 -5.97 14.01 1.61
CA SER A 53 -6.47 12.72 2.07
C SER A 53 -6.50 11.72 0.92
N GLN A 54 -6.07 10.50 1.19
CA GLN A 54 -6.05 9.41 0.23
C GLN A 54 -6.68 8.16 0.83
N TYR A 55 -7.52 7.51 0.05
CA TYR A 55 -8.01 6.16 0.32
C TYR A 55 -7.63 5.25 -0.86
N VAL A 56 -7.13 4.07 -0.54
CA VAL A 56 -6.81 3.01 -1.51
C VAL A 56 -7.51 1.74 -1.05
N SER A 57 -8.23 1.08 -1.95
CA SER A 57 -8.88 -0.22 -1.67
C SER A 57 -7.85 -1.35 -1.60
N ASP A 58 -8.30 -2.54 -1.17
CA ASP A 58 -7.46 -3.74 -1.15
C ASP A 58 -6.84 -4.01 -2.51
N GLN A 59 -5.60 -4.53 -2.51
CA GLN A 59 -4.87 -4.93 -3.70
C GLN A 59 -4.38 -6.37 -3.52
N TYR A 60 -4.49 -7.16 -4.58
CA TYR A 60 -3.96 -8.52 -4.59
C TYR A 60 -2.46 -8.51 -4.88
N LEU A 61 -1.69 -9.35 -4.21
CA LEU A 61 -0.26 -9.54 -4.50
C LEU A 61 -0.03 -10.45 -5.71
N THR A 62 -1.03 -11.25 -6.10
CA THR A 62 -0.97 -12.15 -7.25
C THR A 62 -2.18 -11.98 -8.16
N ASN A 63 -2.07 -12.40 -9.41
CA ASN A 63 -3.17 -12.34 -10.38
C ASN A 63 -4.22 -13.45 -10.19
N THR A 64 -4.04 -14.37 -9.24
CA THR A 64 -4.92 -15.54 -9.09
C THR A 64 -6.21 -15.25 -8.36
N GLY A 65 -6.27 -14.14 -7.61
CA GLY A 65 -7.45 -13.78 -6.80
C GLY A 65 -7.52 -14.51 -5.46
N PHE A 66 -6.53 -15.32 -5.10
CA PHE A 66 -6.45 -15.86 -3.74
C PHE A 66 -6.13 -14.74 -2.75
N LYS A 67 -6.83 -14.74 -1.62
CA LYS A 67 -6.67 -13.73 -0.57
C LYS A 67 -5.67 -14.15 0.49
N GLU A 68 -5.40 -15.43 0.57
CA GLU A 68 -4.51 -16.05 1.56
C GLU A 68 -3.86 -17.29 0.97
N MET A 69 -2.73 -17.67 1.54
CA MET A 69 -2.07 -18.95 1.29
C MET A 69 -1.98 -19.75 2.56
N MET A 70 -2.08 -21.06 2.43
CA MET A 70 -1.93 -22.01 3.52
C MET A 70 -0.45 -22.20 3.82
N CYS A 71 -0.08 -22.08 5.08
CA CYS A 71 1.26 -22.31 5.61
C CYS A 71 1.23 -23.38 6.70
N GLN A 72 2.40 -23.88 7.10
CA GLN A 72 2.55 -24.70 8.30
C GLN A 72 3.51 -24.02 9.26
N ASP A 73 3.14 -23.95 10.53
CA ASP A 73 4.03 -23.45 11.57
C ASP A 73 5.12 -24.48 11.93
N GLU A 74 6.04 -24.13 12.84
CA GLU A 74 7.12 -25.00 13.31
C GLU A 74 6.63 -26.31 13.97
N ASN A 75 5.38 -26.33 14.44
CA ASN A 75 4.75 -27.49 15.07
C ASN A 75 3.91 -28.31 14.08
N GLY A 76 3.87 -27.92 12.80
CA GLY A 76 3.07 -28.55 11.77
C GLY A 76 1.60 -28.15 11.77
N ASN A 77 1.20 -27.15 12.55
CA ASN A 77 -0.19 -26.65 12.51
C ASN A 77 -0.41 -25.80 11.27
N THR A 78 -1.60 -25.90 10.70
CA THR A 78 -2.00 -25.08 9.56
C THR A 78 -2.24 -23.64 9.99
N THR A 79 -1.59 -22.71 9.31
CA THR A 79 -1.76 -21.26 9.45
C THR A 79 -2.07 -20.66 8.08
N TYR A 80 -2.46 -19.39 8.04
CA TYR A 80 -2.78 -18.67 6.80
C TYR A 80 -2.08 -17.33 6.77
N GLU A 81 -1.41 -17.05 5.67
CA GLU A 81 -0.80 -15.74 5.39
C GLU A 81 -1.59 -15.00 4.33
N THR A 82 -1.74 -13.69 4.51
CA THR A 82 -2.49 -12.87 3.56
C THR A 82 -1.74 -12.69 2.24
N LEU A 83 -2.49 -12.68 1.13
CA LEU A 83 -2.02 -12.31 -0.20
C LEU A 83 -2.60 -10.95 -0.64
N LEU A 84 -2.97 -10.11 0.33
CA LEU A 84 -3.54 -8.79 0.11
C LEU A 84 -2.72 -7.69 0.78
N LEU A 85 -2.48 -6.61 0.05
CA LEU A 85 -2.26 -5.30 0.65
C LEU A 85 -3.63 -4.76 1.07
N LYS A 86 -3.83 -4.57 2.37
CA LYS A 86 -5.12 -4.12 2.91
C LYS A 86 -5.39 -2.67 2.55
N LYS A 87 -6.65 -2.36 2.35
CA LYS A 87 -7.13 -0.98 2.18
C LYS A 87 -6.63 -0.07 3.30
N HIS A 88 -6.35 1.18 2.96
CA HIS A 88 -5.92 2.17 3.92
C HIS A 88 -6.45 3.56 3.60
N PHE A 89 -6.44 4.40 4.63
CA PHE A 89 -6.77 5.82 4.53
C PHE A 89 -5.69 6.62 5.24
N THR A 90 -5.15 7.63 4.56
CA THR A 90 -4.13 8.52 5.11
C THR A 90 -4.52 9.97 4.92
N THR A 91 -4.08 10.83 5.81
CA THR A 91 -4.25 12.28 5.69
C THR A 91 -2.96 12.98 6.09
N ASN A 92 -2.53 13.91 5.24
CA ASN A 92 -1.40 14.78 5.47
C ASN A 92 -1.89 16.22 5.58
N ILE A 93 -1.20 17.03 6.40
CA ILE A 93 -1.45 18.46 6.54
C ILE A 93 -0.16 19.20 6.26
N ASP A 94 -0.21 20.17 5.36
CA ASP A 94 0.86 21.13 5.11
C ASP A 94 0.42 22.52 5.56
N LEU A 95 1.23 23.19 6.35
CA LEU A 95 1.01 24.55 6.81
C LEU A 95 2.26 25.38 6.61
N SER A 96 2.14 26.57 6.06
CA SER A 96 3.24 27.51 5.92
C SER A 96 2.81 28.95 6.14
N TYR A 97 3.76 29.75 6.60
CA TYR A 97 3.56 31.17 6.81
C TYR A 97 4.69 31.96 6.17
N HIS A 98 4.33 32.87 5.29
CA HIS A 98 5.24 33.76 4.57
C HIS A 98 5.20 35.15 5.17
N PHE A 99 6.35 35.75 5.48
CA PHE A 99 6.48 37.05 6.10
C PHE A 99 7.69 37.85 5.62
N SER A 100 7.61 39.16 5.67
CA SER A 100 8.67 40.06 5.22
C SER A 100 9.76 40.23 6.29
N LEU A 101 11.03 40.14 5.88
CA LEU A 101 12.22 40.35 6.72
C LEU A 101 13.05 41.59 6.31
N LYS A 102 12.45 42.56 5.63
CA LYS A 102 13.14 43.78 5.15
C LYS A 102 13.89 44.55 6.23
N LYS A 103 13.40 44.53 7.48
CA LYS A 103 14.07 45.17 8.63
C LYS A 103 15.42 44.51 8.98
N LEU A 104 15.66 43.30 8.57
CA LEU A 104 16.90 42.55 8.82
C LEU A 104 17.81 42.46 7.57
N GLY A 105 17.53 43.27 6.54
CA GLY A 105 18.32 43.25 5.28
C GLY A 105 18.03 42.07 4.37
N MET A 106 17.03 41.25 4.67
CA MET A 106 16.53 40.14 3.87
C MET A 106 15.22 40.53 3.19
N LYS A 107 14.80 39.88 2.13
CA LYS A 107 13.55 40.17 1.45
C LYS A 107 12.36 39.61 2.23
N ASP A 108 12.35 38.31 2.40
CA ASP A 108 11.24 37.57 3.05
C ASP A 108 11.70 36.21 3.57
N ALA A 109 10.87 35.59 4.36
CA ALA A 109 11.04 34.22 4.79
C ALA A 109 9.72 33.45 4.79
N THR A 110 9.79 32.15 4.65
CA THR A 110 8.70 31.21 4.80
C THR A 110 9.09 30.15 5.80
N VAL A 111 8.28 29.99 6.83
CA VAL A 111 8.35 28.84 7.77
C VAL A 111 7.20 27.91 7.50
N GLY A 112 7.44 26.60 7.52
CA GLY A 112 6.36 25.66 7.32
C GLY A 112 6.58 24.36 8.08
N VAL A 113 5.49 23.60 8.21
CA VAL A 113 5.45 22.27 8.78
C VAL A 113 4.54 21.37 7.94
N THR A 114 5.01 20.17 7.67
CA THR A 114 4.21 19.13 7.04
C THR A 114 4.04 17.99 8.04
N LEU A 115 2.81 17.62 8.32
CA LEU A 115 2.41 16.51 9.16
C LEU A 115 1.95 15.38 8.24
N TYR A 116 2.64 14.26 8.29
CA TYR A 116 2.32 13.08 7.48
C TYR A 116 1.57 12.06 8.31
N ASN A 117 0.58 11.42 7.70
CA ASN A 117 -0.20 10.35 8.32
C ASN A 117 -0.74 10.73 9.70
N ILE A 118 -1.50 11.83 9.78
CA ILE A 118 -1.96 12.45 11.05
C ILE A 118 -2.81 11.53 11.92
N PHE A 119 -3.41 10.49 11.35
CA PHE A 119 -4.20 9.50 12.07
C PHE A 119 -3.39 8.28 12.50
N ASP A 120 -2.08 8.29 12.25
CA ASP A 120 -1.17 7.18 12.56
C ASP A 120 -1.66 5.83 12.05
N SER A 121 -2.21 5.82 10.83
CA SER A 121 -2.73 4.61 10.20
C SER A 121 -1.56 3.67 9.89
N LEU A 122 -1.60 2.46 10.44
CA LEU A 122 -0.63 1.42 10.14
C LEU A 122 -1.10 0.61 8.92
N TYR A 123 -0.30 0.61 7.87
CA TYR A 123 -0.59 -0.13 6.63
C TYR A 123 0.69 -0.47 5.88
N ASP A 124 0.60 -1.47 5.02
CA ASP A 124 1.68 -1.81 4.11
C ASP A 124 1.44 -1.11 2.77
N ASN A 125 2.44 -0.39 2.27
CA ASN A 125 2.34 0.31 0.99
C ASN A 125 2.85 -0.52 -0.18
N ASN A 126 3.54 -1.62 0.11
CA ASN A 126 4.04 -2.57 -0.87
C ASN A 126 4.17 -3.97 -0.25
N GLY A 127 4.31 -4.96 -1.10
CA GLY A 127 4.54 -6.34 -0.70
C GLY A 127 4.92 -7.20 -1.90
N TRP A 128 5.26 -8.44 -1.64
CA TRP A 128 5.48 -9.45 -2.66
C TRP A 128 4.94 -10.79 -2.16
N ALA A 129 4.56 -11.66 -3.08
CA ALA A 129 4.18 -13.03 -2.76
C ALA A 129 4.58 -13.97 -3.90
N ALA A 130 5.03 -15.15 -3.54
CA ALA A 130 5.40 -16.22 -4.44
C ALA A 130 4.81 -17.57 -3.98
N PRO A 131 3.48 -17.67 -3.85
CA PRO A 131 2.83 -18.91 -3.47
C PRO A 131 3.04 -19.98 -4.52
N GLN A 132 3.06 -21.23 -4.08
CA GLN A 132 2.85 -22.38 -4.95
C GLN A 132 1.36 -22.74 -4.98
N TYR A 133 0.97 -23.58 -5.95
CA TYR A 133 -0.43 -23.94 -6.12
C TYR A 133 -0.58 -25.45 -6.19
N ARG A 134 -1.56 -26.00 -5.50
CA ARG A 134 -1.86 -27.44 -5.57
C ARG A 134 -3.36 -27.70 -5.53
N MET A 135 -3.73 -28.89 -5.99
CA MET A 135 -5.10 -29.40 -5.83
C MET A 135 -5.31 -29.95 -4.43
N ALA A 136 -6.37 -29.51 -3.76
CA ALA A 136 -6.85 -30.04 -2.50
C ALA A 136 -8.39 -30.12 -2.56
N ASP A 137 -8.96 -31.27 -2.31
CA ASP A 137 -10.40 -31.52 -2.31
C ASP A 137 -11.11 -31.01 -3.61
N GLY A 138 -10.48 -31.22 -4.75
CA GLY A 138 -11.01 -30.81 -6.07
C GLY A 138 -10.93 -29.31 -6.35
N LYS A 139 -10.24 -28.53 -5.51
CA LYS A 139 -10.02 -27.09 -5.69
C LYS A 139 -8.52 -26.77 -5.70
N VAL A 140 -8.16 -25.73 -6.44
CA VAL A 140 -6.81 -25.17 -6.34
C VAL A 140 -6.72 -24.29 -5.11
N ILE A 141 -5.65 -24.46 -4.35
CA ILE A 141 -5.29 -23.62 -3.21
C ILE A 141 -3.89 -23.05 -3.38
N ALA A 142 -3.66 -21.86 -2.84
CA ALA A 142 -2.34 -21.29 -2.70
C ALA A 142 -1.68 -21.81 -1.42
N VAL A 143 -0.42 -22.21 -1.51
CA VAL A 143 0.33 -22.78 -0.39
C VAL A 143 1.73 -22.19 -0.32
N ASN A 144 2.26 -22.09 0.89
CA ASN A 144 3.69 -21.91 1.13
C ASN A 144 4.30 -23.29 1.39
N THR A 145 5.03 -23.83 0.42
CA THR A 145 5.73 -25.13 0.56
C THR A 145 7.19 -24.99 0.93
N TRP A 146 7.69 -23.77 1.00
CA TRP A 146 9.02 -23.53 1.51
C TRP A 146 9.00 -23.84 3.00
N ASN A 147 9.69 -24.91 3.37
CA ASN A 147 9.82 -25.32 4.76
C ASN A 147 10.28 -24.14 5.61
N VAL A 148 9.49 -23.82 6.52
CA VAL A 148 9.38 -22.88 7.63
C VAL A 148 10.65 -22.14 8.11
N ARG A 149 11.85 -22.56 7.80
CA ARG A 149 13.06 -21.95 8.39
C ARG A 149 13.82 -20.97 7.51
N ASP A 150 13.68 -21.03 6.19
CA ASP A 150 14.64 -20.32 5.33
C ASP A 150 14.05 -19.41 4.24
N ARG A 151 12.74 -19.43 3.97
CA ARG A 151 12.15 -18.55 2.95
C ARG A 151 10.68 -18.25 3.23
N ASP A 152 10.40 -16.99 3.42
CA ASP A 152 9.04 -16.46 3.38
C ASP A 152 8.49 -16.55 1.96
N ALA A 153 7.22 -16.92 1.79
CA ALA A 153 6.55 -16.87 0.48
C ALA A 153 5.78 -15.57 0.27
N ALA A 154 5.77 -14.68 1.24
CA ALA A 154 5.29 -13.32 1.16
C ALA A 154 6.09 -12.39 2.07
N GLY A 155 6.15 -11.13 1.70
CA GLY A 155 6.76 -10.09 2.51
C GLY A 155 6.04 -8.76 2.30
N PHE A 156 6.03 -7.92 3.33
CA PHE A 156 5.34 -6.64 3.33
C PHE A 156 6.28 -5.52 3.72
N ALA A 157 6.10 -4.36 3.08
CA ALA A 157 6.83 -3.14 3.40
C ALA A 157 5.89 -2.16 4.09
N PRO A 158 6.01 -1.98 5.41
CA PRO A 158 5.15 -1.05 6.15
C PRO A 158 5.41 0.38 5.72
N SER A 159 4.35 1.18 5.74
CA SER A 159 4.43 2.62 5.55
C SER A 159 4.92 3.30 6.83
N ALA A 160 5.44 4.53 6.68
CA ALA A 160 5.84 5.32 7.83
C ALA A 160 4.62 5.66 8.71
N PRO A 161 4.75 5.54 10.04
CA PRO A 161 3.75 6.01 10.98
C PRO A 161 3.65 7.54 10.91
N PHE A 162 2.87 8.14 11.83
CA PHE A 162 2.86 9.60 11.96
C PHE A 162 4.29 10.16 12.04
N ASN A 163 4.56 11.15 11.22
CA ASN A 163 5.82 11.88 11.26
C ASN A 163 5.61 13.32 10.82
N CYS A 164 6.59 14.19 11.11
CA CYS A 164 6.53 15.58 10.74
C CYS A 164 7.86 16.09 10.21
N MET A 165 7.78 17.10 9.35
CA MET A 165 8.92 17.81 8.80
C MET A 165 8.68 19.32 8.91
N ALA A 166 9.66 20.05 9.44
CA ALA A 166 9.64 21.50 9.41
C ALA A 166 10.66 22.04 8.39
N HIS A 167 10.34 23.17 7.77
CA HIS A 167 11.23 23.83 6.82
C HIS A 167 11.25 25.34 7.05
N LEU A 168 12.38 25.94 6.74
CA LEU A 168 12.59 27.39 6.72
C LEU A 168 13.28 27.77 5.42
N SER A 169 12.68 28.72 4.70
CA SER A 169 13.27 29.32 3.49
C SER A 169 13.46 30.81 3.73
N ILE A 170 14.63 31.34 3.38
CA ILE A 170 14.96 32.77 3.52
C ILE A 170 15.47 33.29 2.17
N ASN A 171 14.92 34.39 1.72
CA ASN A 171 15.33 35.10 0.51
C ASN A 171 16.10 36.37 0.85
N PHE A 172 17.26 36.56 0.21
CA PHE A 172 18.13 37.70 0.38
C PHE A 172 18.02 38.73 -0.77
#